data_8c0c87abd08c35a5738ef9b08107e2ee
#
_entry.id   8c0c87abd08c35a5738ef9b08107e2ee
#
_cell.length_a   1.000
_cell.length_b   1.000
_cell.length_c   1.000
_cell.angle_alpha   90.00
_cell.angle_beta   90.00
_cell.angle_gamma   90.00
#
_symmetry.space_group_name_H-M   'P 1'
#
loop_
_entity.id
_entity.type
_entity.pdbx_description
1 polymer ?
#
loop_
_entity_poly.entity_id
_entity_poly.type
_entity_poly.pdbx_seq_one_letter_code
_entity_poly.pdbx_strand_id
1 'polypeptide(L)'
;VVTTIMGKGAIPTTHPLYIGNCGMHGKYAANMAVSQCDVLFSIGTRFNDRITGDLNEFAPNAKIVHIDVDTASISRNVVVDVPVVADAGTALEKLLEWAEPKKTDKWMEQMKAWDAENPLAMRRDRGISPQMIMEHINEEFPHSIYVTDVGQHQMWATQYLELDEGSRLITSGGLGTMGFGFPAAIGAKIANRDKDVVLITGDGGFQMNIQEMATAVTQGTPITICLLNNYYLGMVRQMQELFYGKRYSATCLRKRPGCPNDCKGPNDACPKYTPDFVKLAESYGAYGIRVESVDDIDAAFAEAKKHQDAPTVIEFMIATD
;
A
#
# COMPACT_ATOMS: atom_id res chain seq x y z
N VAL A 1 10.99 0.24 15.50
CA VAL A 1 10.72 -0.82 14.52
C VAL A 1 10.39 -0.18 13.18
N VAL A 2 11.06 -0.63 12.11
CA VAL A 2 10.70 -0.33 10.73
C VAL A 2 10.20 -1.62 10.06
N THR A 3 9.35 -1.51 9.06
CA THR A 3 8.81 -2.67 8.36
C THR A 3 9.00 -2.56 6.86
N THR A 4 9.07 -3.70 6.18
CA THR A 4 8.82 -3.75 4.74
C THR A 4 7.32 -3.67 4.46
N ILE A 5 6.91 -3.54 3.20
CA ILE A 5 5.48 -3.58 2.86
C ILE A 5 4.79 -4.86 3.35
N MET A 6 5.48 -6.01 3.22
CA MET A 6 4.95 -7.30 3.67
C MET A 6 4.99 -7.47 5.20
N GLY A 7 5.83 -6.68 5.89
CA GLY A 7 5.92 -6.68 7.35
C GLY A 7 4.99 -5.68 8.03
N LYS A 8 4.27 -4.83 7.27
CA LYS A 8 3.33 -3.86 7.84
C LYS A 8 2.22 -4.59 8.61
N GLY A 9 2.00 -4.19 9.86
CA GLY A 9 1.07 -4.86 10.77
C GLY A 9 1.71 -5.96 11.64
N ALA A 10 3.03 -6.21 11.54
CA ALA A 10 3.75 -7.07 12.48
C ALA A 10 3.69 -6.51 13.92
N ILE A 11 3.62 -5.20 14.05
CA ILE A 11 3.20 -4.48 15.25
C ILE A 11 2.17 -3.42 14.84
N PRO A 12 1.29 -2.97 15.73
CA PRO A 12 0.37 -1.87 15.43
C PRO A 12 1.12 -0.64 14.93
N THR A 13 0.63 0.01 13.88
CA THR A 13 1.28 1.21 13.33
C THR A 13 1.17 2.41 14.26
N THR A 14 0.26 2.35 15.21
CA THR A 14 0.08 3.34 16.31
C THR A 14 1.03 3.09 17.49
N HIS A 15 1.79 1.98 17.47
CA HIS A 15 2.72 1.67 18.55
C HIS A 15 3.85 2.72 18.64
N PRO A 16 4.22 3.22 19.84
CA PRO A 16 5.20 4.29 20.00
C PRO A 16 6.58 4.03 19.39
N LEU A 17 6.95 2.78 19.22
CA LEU A 17 8.22 2.35 18.61
C LEU A 17 8.13 2.09 17.10
N TYR A 18 6.93 2.22 16.50
CA TYR A 18 6.79 2.07 15.06
C TYR A 18 7.18 3.36 14.35
N ILE A 19 8.13 3.28 13.41
CA ILE A 19 8.64 4.45 12.69
C ILE A 19 7.98 4.56 11.30
N GLY A 20 7.71 3.43 10.65
CA GLY A 20 7.11 3.38 9.32
C GLY A 20 7.69 2.27 8.46
N ASN A 21 7.30 2.27 7.19
CA ASN A 21 7.87 1.40 6.19
C ASN A 21 9.19 1.96 5.68
N CYS A 22 10.17 1.09 5.43
CA CYS A 22 11.44 1.42 4.77
C CYS A 22 11.42 1.02 3.29
N GLY A 23 12.39 1.52 2.53
CA GLY A 23 12.59 1.25 1.12
C GLY A 23 12.21 2.43 0.22
N MET A 24 12.12 2.18 -1.10
CA MET A 24 11.91 3.19 -2.15
C MET A 24 10.68 4.10 -1.90
N HIS A 25 9.60 3.55 -1.38
CA HIS A 25 8.37 4.28 -1.04
C HIS A 25 8.20 4.39 0.48
N GLY A 26 9.29 4.19 1.21
CA GLY A 26 9.31 4.26 2.67
C GLY A 26 9.31 5.68 3.21
N LYS A 27 9.11 5.77 4.51
CA LYS A 27 9.21 7.02 5.25
C LYS A 27 10.68 7.45 5.38
N TYR A 28 10.97 8.74 5.25
CA TYR A 28 12.34 9.25 5.37
C TYR A 28 13.00 8.81 6.68
N ALA A 29 12.32 9.01 7.81
CA ALA A 29 12.83 8.59 9.12
C ALA A 29 13.11 7.08 9.20
N ALA A 30 12.29 6.24 8.56
CA ALA A 30 12.51 4.79 8.53
C ALA A 30 13.75 4.41 7.70
N ASN A 31 13.96 5.06 6.58
CA ASN A 31 15.15 4.86 5.74
C ASN A 31 16.42 5.34 6.45
N MET A 32 16.37 6.51 7.12
CA MET A 32 17.49 7.02 7.92
C MET A 32 17.78 6.11 9.11
N ALA A 33 16.74 5.54 9.74
CA ALA A 33 16.93 4.58 10.83
C ALA A 33 17.72 3.34 10.38
N VAL A 34 17.43 2.82 9.19
CA VAL A 34 18.18 1.69 8.61
C VAL A 34 19.60 2.11 8.23
N SER A 35 19.77 3.28 7.59
CA SER A 35 21.07 3.74 7.11
C SER A 35 22.04 4.09 8.25
N GLN A 36 21.55 4.59 9.39
CA GLN A 36 22.36 5.12 10.47
C GLN A 36 22.47 4.20 11.70
N CYS A 37 21.83 3.03 11.68
CA CYS A 37 21.94 2.11 12.82
C CYS A 37 23.33 1.47 12.91
N ASP A 38 23.73 1.09 14.11
CA ASP A 38 24.93 0.31 14.42
C ASP A 38 24.64 -1.20 14.44
N VAL A 39 23.38 -1.59 14.65
CA VAL A 39 22.89 -2.96 14.57
C VAL A 39 21.57 -2.98 13.78
N LEU A 40 21.52 -3.76 12.72
CA LEU A 40 20.30 -4.05 11.97
C LEU A 40 19.82 -5.47 12.33
N PHE A 41 18.81 -5.53 13.19
CA PHE A 41 18.17 -6.80 13.57
C PHE A 41 16.98 -7.05 12.63
N SER A 42 17.11 -8.02 11.75
CA SER A 42 16.15 -8.30 10.69
C SER A 42 15.49 -9.66 10.84
N ILE A 43 14.18 -9.73 10.64
CA ILE A 43 13.37 -10.94 10.71
C ILE A 43 12.60 -11.11 9.41
N GLY A 44 12.85 -12.21 8.66
CA GLY A 44 12.12 -12.60 7.46
C GLY A 44 12.24 -11.63 6.29
N THR A 45 13.29 -10.80 6.25
CA THR A 45 13.48 -9.80 5.20
C THR A 45 14.40 -10.34 4.11
N ARG A 46 13.93 -10.35 2.87
CA ARG A 46 14.73 -10.82 1.74
C ARG A 46 15.77 -9.81 1.24
N PHE A 47 15.81 -8.60 1.75
CA PHE A 47 16.72 -7.53 1.36
C PHE A 47 16.72 -7.31 -0.16
N ASN A 48 15.54 -7.18 -0.77
CA ASN A 48 15.43 -6.92 -2.19
C ASN A 48 15.78 -5.46 -2.53
N ASP A 49 15.99 -5.17 -3.80
CA ASP A 49 16.39 -3.87 -4.32
C ASP A 49 15.43 -2.72 -3.99
N ARG A 50 14.13 -3.03 -3.78
CA ARG A 50 13.12 -2.03 -3.36
C ARG A 50 13.31 -1.58 -1.92
N ILE A 51 14.01 -2.38 -1.11
CA ILE A 51 14.33 -2.08 0.30
C ILE A 51 15.75 -1.53 0.41
N THR A 52 16.71 -2.17 -0.26
CA THR A 52 18.13 -1.83 -0.09
C THR A 52 18.57 -0.63 -0.92
N GLY A 53 18.01 -0.43 -2.11
CA GLY A 53 18.59 0.46 -3.09
C GLY A 53 20.02 0.03 -3.44
N ASP A 54 20.98 0.97 -3.41
CA ASP A 54 22.40 0.65 -3.58
C ASP A 54 22.93 -0.13 -2.37
N LEU A 55 23.38 -1.34 -2.60
CA LEU A 55 23.88 -2.23 -1.56
C LEU A 55 25.12 -1.68 -0.83
N ASN A 56 25.91 -0.82 -1.48
CA ASN A 56 27.08 -0.20 -0.85
C ASN A 56 26.69 0.87 0.19
N GLU A 57 25.50 1.44 0.04
CA GLU A 57 24.97 2.48 0.89
C GLU A 57 23.97 1.95 1.94
N PHE A 58 23.60 0.66 1.85
CA PHE A 58 22.62 0.04 2.72
C PHE A 58 23.22 -0.33 4.06
N ALA A 59 22.81 0.37 5.14
CA ALA A 59 23.25 0.13 6.52
C ALA A 59 24.78 -0.05 6.65
N PRO A 60 25.60 0.87 6.11
CA PRO A 60 27.03 0.65 5.87
C PRO A 60 27.86 0.46 7.16
N ASN A 61 27.33 0.92 8.29
CA ASN A 61 28.00 0.83 9.59
C ASN A 61 27.37 -0.21 10.52
N ALA A 62 26.33 -0.91 10.09
CA ALA A 62 25.58 -1.83 10.93
C ALA A 62 26.18 -3.24 10.95
N LYS A 63 26.15 -3.86 12.12
CA LYS A 63 26.20 -5.33 12.20
C LYS A 63 24.82 -5.89 11.93
N ILE A 64 24.74 -6.83 11.00
CA ILE A 64 23.46 -7.37 10.53
C ILE A 64 23.21 -8.73 11.17
N VAL A 65 22.16 -8.80 11.99
CA VAL A 65 21.57 -10.03 12.51
C VAL A 65 20.36 -10.37 11.64
N HIS A 66 20.32 -11.58 11.08
CA HIS A 66 19.23 -11.98 10.19
C HIS A 66 18.64 -13.32 10.62
N ILE A 67 17.38 -13.27 11.00
CA ILE A 67 16.55 -14.45 11.29
C ILE A 67 15.71 -14.74 10.06
N ASP A 68 15.87 -15.93 9.49
CA ASP A 68 15.03 -16.40 8.39
C ASP A 68 14.91 -17.92 8.45
N VAL A 69 13.78 -18.46 8.04
CA VAL A 69 13.56 -19.91 7.96
C VAL A 69 14.22 -20.51 6.72
N ASP A 70 14.40 -19.70 5.67
CA ASP A 70 15.01 -20.10 4.42
C ASP A 70 16.52 -19.83 4.43
N THR A 71 17.31 -20.90 4.49
CA THR A 71 18.78 -20.82 4.42
C THR A 71 19.29 -20.12 3.15
N ALA A 72 18.55 -20.19 2.04
CA ALA A 72 18.92 -19.56 0.78
C ALA A 72 18.73 -18.03 0.78
N SER A 73 17.97 -17.49 1.73
CA SER A 73 17.79 -16.07 1.93
C SER A 73 18.93 -15.42 2.73
N ILE A 74 19.60 -16.19 3.57
CA ILE A 74 20.71 -15.71 4.42
C ILE A 74 21.91 -15.32 3.55
N SER A 75 22.40 -14.09 3.72
CA SER A 75 23.54 -13.53 2.97
C SER A 75 23.39 -13.54 1.44
N ARG A 76 22.16 -13.64 0.93
CA ARG A 76 21.92 -13.67 -0.50
C ARG A 76 22.16 -12.31 -1.18
N ASN A 77 21.64 -11.24 -0.58
CA ASN A 77 21.72 -9.88 -1.12
C ASN A 77 22.57 -8.95 -0.26
N VAL A 78 22.56 -9.14 1.05
CA VAL A 78 23.32 -8.37 2.04
C VAL A 78 24.14 -9.34 2.87
N VAL A 79 25.41 -9.03 3.11
CA VAL A 79 26.28 -9.85 3.96
C VAL A 79 25.78 -9.79 5.40
N VAL A 80 25.58 -10.95 6.03
CA VAL A 80 25.04 -11.07 7.38
C VAL A 80 26.14 -11.44 8.35
N ASP A 81 26.29 -10.67 9.44
CA ASP A 81 27.28 -10.96 10.49
C ASP A 81 26.83 -12.11 11.39
N VAL A 82 25.54 -12.14 11.75
CA VAL A 82 24.96 -13.15 12.65
C VAL A 82 23.76 -13.80 11.98
N PRO A 83 23.93 -14.92 11.29
CA PRO A 83 22.83 -15.67 10.70
C PRO A 83 22.10 -16.52 11.76
N VAL A 84 20.77 -16.52 11.74
CA VAL A 84 19.92 -17.36 12.57
C VAL A 84 18.90 -18.05 11.68
N VAL A 85 19.09 -19.34 11.42
CA VAL A 85 18.16 -20.15 10.64
C VAL A 85 17.12 -20.75 11.58
N ALA A 86 15.97 -20.12 11.68
CA ALA A 86 14.90 -20.54 12.57
C ALA A 86 13.56 -19.94 12.16
N ASP A 87 12.48 -20.54 12.63
CA ASP A 87 11.17 -19.88 12.66
C ASP A 87 11.23 -18.62 13.54
N ALA A 88 10.59 -17.54 13.08
CA ALA A 88 10.63 -16.24 13.74
C ALA A 88 10.08 -16.30 15.18
N GLY A 89 8.96 -17.01 15.39
CA GLY A 89 8.35 -17.15 16.72
C GLY A 89 9.28 -17.87 17.68
N THR A 90 9.81 -19.01 17.26
CA THR A 90 10.76 -19.81 18.04
C THR A 90 12.03 -19.03 18.39
N ALA A 91 12.57 -18.26 17.43
CA ALA A 91 13.76 -17.44 17.67
C ALA A 91 13.47 -16.30 18.66
N LEU A 92 12.32 -15.64 18.53
CA LEU A 92 11.91 -14.56 19.44
C LEU A 92 11.65 -15.08 20.87
N GLU A 93 10.99 -16.23 21.02
CA GLU A 93 10.80 -16.88 22.33
C GLU A 93 12.13 -17.12 23.03
N LYS A 94 13.11 -17.64 22.29
CA LYS A 94 14.46 -17.87 22.84
C LYS A 94 15.19 -16.57 23.18
N LEU A 95 15.07 -15.54 22.34
CA LEU A 95 15.68 -14.25 22.61
C LEU A 95 15.08 -13.57 23.84
N LEU A 96 13.79 -13.73 24.10
CA LEU A 96 13.12 -13.18 25.29
C LEU A 96 13.66 -13.73 26.61
N GLU A 97 14.22 -14.96 26.62
CA GLU A 97 14.86 -15.53 27.81
C GLU A 97 16.10 -14.72 28.26
N TRP A 98 16.73 -13.98 27.34
CA TRP A 98 17.98 -13.23 27.54
C TRP A 98 17.83 -11.72 27.36
N ALA A 99 16.71 -11.28 26.79
CA ALA A 99 16.49 -9.88 26.47
C ALA A 99 16.24 -9.07 27.73
N GLU A 100 16.95 -7.96 27.85
CA GLU A 100 16.72 -6.95 28.89
C GLU A 100 16.18 -5.67 28.23
N PRO A 101 15.22 -4.97 28.86
CA PRO A 101 14.74 -3.69 28.37
C PRO A 101 15.89 -2.70 28.24
N LYS A 102 15.97 -2.01 27.10
CA LYS A 102 16.94 -0.96 26.84
C LYS A 102 16.24 0.39 26.73
N LYS A 103 16.92 1.45 27.17
CA LYS A 103 16.45 2.83 26.96
C LYS A 103 16.83 3.25 25.55
N THR A 104 15.83 3.59 24.75
CA THR A 104 16.01 4.02 23.35
C THR A 104 15.60 5.47 23.12
N ASP A 105 15.42 6.26 24.18
CA ASP A 105 14.84 7.60 24.13
C ASP A 105 15.57 8.52 23.12
N LYS A 106 16.90 8.58 23.20
CA LYS A 106 17.70 9.40 22.30
C LYS A 106 17.57 8.98 20.83
N TRP A 107 17.48 7.66 20.58
CA TRP A 107 17.30 7.13 19.24
C TRP A 107 15.90 7.48 18.72
N MET A 108 14.89 7.38 19.58
CA MET A 108 13.53 7.77 19.23
C MET A 108 13.37 9.28 19.01
N GLU A 109 14.10 10.12 19.78
CA GLU A 109 14.17 11.57 19.54
C GLU A 109 14.76 11.87 18.16
N GLN A 110 15.81 11.15 17.76
CA GLN A 110 16.41 11.30 16.44
C GLN A 110 15.46 10.89 15.32
N MET A 111 14.69 9.80 15.49
CA MET A 111 13.66 9.39 14.53
C MET A 111 12.60 10.48 14.36
N LYS A 112 12.12 11.06 15.45
CA LYS A 112 11.16 12.17 15.43
C LYS A 112 11.71 13.42 14.75
N ALA A 113 13.00 13.72 14.94
CA ALA A 113 13.66 14.85 14.28
C ALA A 113 13.70 14.64 12.75
N TRP A 114 14.09 13.46 12.29
CA TRP A 114 14.07 13.13 10.85
C TRP A 114 12.67 13.15 10.25
N ASP A 115 11.68 12.70 11.00
CA ASP A 115 10.28 12.73 10.56
C ASP A 115 9.74 14.17 10.43
N ALA A 116 10.13 15.04 11.34
CA ALA A 116 9.77 16.46 11.30
C ALA A 116 10.50 17.22 10.17
N GLU A 117 11.75 16.83 9.86
CA GLU A 117 12.53 17.41 8.76
C GLU A 117 11.93 17.07 7.38
N ASN A 118 11.47 15.84 7.20
CA ASN A 118 10.89 15.36 5.95
C ASN A 118 9.59 14.57 6.20
N PRO A 119 8.51 15.27 6.53
CA PRO A 119 7.22 14.61 6.80
C PRO A 119 6.66 13.96 5.53
N LEU A 120 6.12 12.76 5.70
CA LEU A 120 5.40 12.10 4.63
C LEU A 120 4.00 12.72 4.51
N ALA A 121 3.86 13.71 3.65
CA ALA A 121 2.61 14.44 3.45
C ALA A 121 2.37 14.75 1.97
N MET A 122 1.15 14.57 1.52
CA MET A 122 0.71 14.92 0.18
C MET A 122 0.08 16.33 0.16
N ARG A 123 0.11 16.95 -1.00
CA ARG A 123 -0.58 18.22 -1.22
C ARG A 123 -2.10 18.02 -1.14
N ARG A 124 -2.79 19.02 -0.53
CA ARG A 124 -4.24 19.00 -0.33
C ARG A 124 -4.97 20.10 -1.13
N ASP A 125 -4.22 20.87 -1.90
CA ASP A 125 -4.72 22.04 -2.66
C ASP A 125 -5.12 21.72 -4.10
N ARG A 126 -5.07 20.43 -4.50
CA ARG A 126 -5.33 19.99 -5.89
C ARG A 126 -6.47 18.98 -6.02
N GLY A 127 -7.47 19.07 -5.15
CA GLY A 127 -8.59 18.12 -5.12
C GLY A 127 -8.34 16.94 -4.21
N ILE A 128 -8.95 15.80 -4.50
CA ILE A 128 -8.86 14.60 -3.65
C ILE A 128 -7.45 14.02 -3.73
N SER A 129 -6.73 14.05 -2.60
CA SER A 129 -5.45 13.36 -2.50
C SER A 129 -5.64 11.94 -1.97
N PRO A 130 -4.80 10.98 -2.40
CA PRO A 130 -4.84 9.62 -1.87
C PRO A 130 -4.66 9.55 -0.34
N GLN A 131 -3.86 10.45 0.24
CA GLN A 131 -3.70 10.53 1.69
C GLN A 131 -5.02 10.81 2.40
N MET A 132 -5.83 11.77 1.89
CA MET A 132 -7.15 12.08 2.46
C MET A 132 -8.05 10.85 2.46
N ILE A 133 -8.07 10.10 1.36
CA ILE A 133 -8.88 8.87 1.29
C ILE A 133 -8.44 7.85 2.36
N MET A 134 -7.12 7.67 2.56
CA MET A 134 -6.62 6.74 3.57
C MET A 134 -6.93 7.20 4.99
N GLU A 135 -6.88 8.49 5.25
CA GLU A 135 -7.27 9.08 6.53
C GLU A 135 -8.75 8.80 6.84
N HIS A 136 -9.65 9.03 5.89
CA HIS A 136 -11.08 8.69 6.06
C HIS A 136 -11.30 7.17 6.20
N ILE A 137 -10.53 6.31 5.49
CA ILE A 137 -10.60 4.86 5.68
C ILE A 137 -10.21 4.48 7.10
N ASN A 138 -9.16 5.09 7.68
CA ASN A 138 -8.73 4.83 9.05
C ASN A 138 -9.83 5.17 10.07
N GLU A 139 -10.56 6.27 9.84
CA GLU A 139 -11.63 6.73 10.71
C GLU A 139 -12.90 5.88 10.55
N GLU A 140 -13.28 5.58 9.32
CA GLU A 140 -14.55 4.95 8.99
C GLU A 140 -14.54 3.42 9.09
N PHE A 141 -13.38 2.78 8.92
CA PHE A 141 -13.24 1.33 8.90
C PHE A 141 -12.12 0.82 9.84
N PRO A 142 -12.12 1.20 11.14
CA PRO A 142 -11.14 0.67 12.08
C PRO A 142 -11.27 -0.85 12.23
N HIS A 143 -10.20 -1.54 12.60
CA HIS A 143 -10.14 -3.00 12.83
C HIS A 143 -10.50 -3.87 11.62
N SER A 144 -10.46 -3.31 10.42
CA SER A 144 -10.89 -3.95 9.19
C SER A 144 -9.80 -4.80 8.53
N ILE A 145 -10.21 -5.58 7.55
CA ILE A 145 -9.28 -6.23 6.62
C ILE A 145 -9.12 -5.31 5.41
N TYR A 146 -7.94 -4.75 5.26
CA TYR A 146 -7.58 -3.95 4.11
C TYR A 146 -6.92 -4.83 3.06
N VAL A 147 -7.39 -4.73 1.83
CA VAL A 147 -6.81 -5.44 0.70
C VAL A 147 -6.35 -4.42 -0.32
N THR A 148 -5.16 -4.58 -0.88
CA THR A 148 -4.72 -3.70 -1.96
C THR A 148 -4.51 -4.46 -3.25
N ASP A 149 -4.85 -3.83 -4.36
CA ASP A 149 -4.28 -4.20 -5.66
C ASP A 149 -2.86 -3.61 -5.79
N VAL A 150 -2.25 -3.73 -6.95
CA VAL A 150 -0.86 -3.32 -7.20
C VAL A 150 -0.77 -2.06 -8.03
N GLY A 151 -0.03 -1.08 -7.52
CA GLY A 151 0.17 0.23 -8.14
C GLY A 151 0.47 1.33 -7.12
N GLN A 152 0.33 2.60 -7.50
CA GLN A 152 0.52 3.73 -6.57
C GLN A 152 -0.40 3.65 -5.35
N HIS A 153 -1.65 3.23 -5.55
CA HIS A 153 -2.63 3.05 -4.47
C HIS A 153 -2.14 2.04 -3.40
N GLN A 154 -1.39 1.00 -3.79
CA GLN A 154 -0.75 0.08 -2.85
C GLN A 154 0.30 0.80 -2.00
N MET A 155 1.10 1.67 -2.63
CA MET A 155 2.11 2.45 -1.90
C MET A 155 1.44 3.44 -0.94
N TRP A 156 0.42 4.16 -1.37
CA TRP A 156 -0.32 5.08 -0.52
C TRP A 156 -1.01 4.36 0.65
N ALA A 157 -1.62 3.21 0.41
CA ALA A 157 -2.17 2.37 1.48
C ALA A 157 -1.07 1.95 2.48
N THR A 158 0.11 1.57 1.97
CA THR A 158 1.24 1.20 2.83
C THR A 158 1.75 2.40 3.65
N GLN A 159 1.71 3.60 3.09
CA GLN A 159 2.19 4.82 3.73
C GLN A 159 1.23 5.37 4.78
N TYR A 160 -0.08 5.39 4.51
CA TYR A 160 -1.05 6.17 5.28
C TYR A 160 -2.11 5.34 6.01
N LEU A 161 -2.31 4.05 5.69
CA LEU A 161 -3.21 3.22 6.50
C LEU A 161 -2.63 2.96 7.87
N GLU A 162 -3.48 3.07 8.88
CA GLU A 162 -3.19 2.67 10.24
C GLU A 162 -3.68 1.23 10.45
N LEU A 163 -2.82 0.41 11.04
CA LEU A 163 -3.14 -0.97 11.39
C LEU A 163 -2.99 -1.14 12.90
N ASP A 164 -4.05 -1.56 13.53
CA ASP A 164 -4.08 -1.96 14.92
C ASP A 164 -4.03 -3.49 15.07
N GLU A 165 -4.20 -3.99 16.29
CA GLU A 165 -4.20 -5.43 16.56
C GLU A 165 -5.36 -6.18 15.88
N GLY A 166 -6.49 -5.47 15.63
CA GLY A 166 -7.68 -6.02 14.96
C GLY A 166 -7.60 -6.04 13.43
N SER A 167 -6.71 -5.23 12.88
CA SER A 167 -6.57 -5.02 11.44
C SER A 167 -5.67 -6.05 10.77
N ARG A 168 -5.87 -6.23 9.45
CA ARG A 168 -4.99 -7.03 8.60
C ARG A 168 -4.81 -6.33 7.25
N LEU A 169 -3.59 -6.41 6.71
CA LEU A 169 -3.28 -5.98 5.35
C LEU A 169 -2.98 -7.18 4.47
N ILE A 170 -3.74 -7.31 3.37
CA ILE A 170 -3.55 -8.35 2.36
C ILE A 170 -3.10 -7.67 1.07
N THR A 171 -1.93 -8.04 0.57
CA THR A 171 -1.34 -7.38 -0.59
C THR A 171 -0.39 -8.28 -1.35
N SER A 172 -0.30 -8.14 -2.67
CA SER A 172 0.72 -8.79 -3.50
C SER A 172 2.00 -7.97 -3.52
N GLY A 173 2.65 -7.78 -2.36
CA GLY A 173 3.88 -7.00 -2.24
C GLY A 173 5.16 -7.76 -2.62
N GLY A 174 5.07 -9.07 -2.85
CA GLY A 174 6.19 -9.92 -3.31
C GLY A 174 6.34 -9.91 -4.82
N LEU A 175 5.35 -10.41 -5.56
CA LEU A 175 5.34 -10.48 -7.02
C LEU A 175 4.78 -9.23 -7.68
N GLY A 176 3.93 -8.47 -6.99
CA GLY A 176 3.34 -7.26 -7.54
C GLY A 176 2.33 -7.55 -8.66
N THR A 177 1.43 -8.49 -8.44
CA THR A 177 0.46 -8.94 -9.45
C THR A 177 -0.73 -8.00 -9.51
N MET A 178 -0.88 -7.22 -10.58
CA MET A 178 -2.09 -6.44 -10.85
C MET A 178 -3.29 -7.37 -11.04
N GLY A 179 -4.44 -6.99 -10.47
CA GLY A 179 -5.66 -7.81 -10.45
C GLY A 179 -5.77 -8.76 -9.26
N PHE A 180 -4.76 -8.83 -8.39
CA PHE A 180 -4.80 -9.62 -7.16
C PHE A 180 -5.87 -9.13 -6.18
N GLY A 181 -6.06 -7.81 -6.09
CA GLY A 181 -6.78 -7.18 -4.99
C GLY A 181 -8.24 -7.61 -4.89
N PHE A 182 -8.98 -7.57 -5.98
CA PHE A 182 -10.42 -7.83 -5.93
C PHE A 182 -10.74 -9.29 -5.60
N PRO A 183 -10.18 -10.31 -6.27
CA PRO A 183 -10.38 -11.70 -5.86
C PRO A 183 -9.94 -11.98 -4.41
N ALA A 184 -8.86 -11.37 -3.97
CA ALA A 184 -8.39 -11.51 -2.58
C ALA A 184 -9.36 -10.89 -1.57
N ALA A 185 -9.99 -9.75 -1.90
CA ALA A 185 -11.01 -9.12 -1.07
C ALA A 185 -12.27 -9.98 -0.95
N ILE A 186 -12.69 -10.62 -2.05
CA ILE A 186 -13.80 -11.59 -2.03
C ILE A 186 -13.47 -12.75 -1.08
N GLY A 187 -12.30 -13.35 -1.24
CA GLY A 187 -11.83 -14.42 -0.36
C GLY A 187 -11.75 -14.02 1.10
N ALA A 188 -11.22 -12.82 1.38
CA ALA A 188 -11.16 -12.27 2.72
C ALA A 188 -12.55 -12.09 3.35
N LYS A 189 -13.53 -11.58 2.59
CA LYS A 189 -14.91 -11.41 3.07
C LYS A 189 -15.62 -12.74 3.28
N ILE A 190 -15.41 -13.72 2.42
CA ILE A 190 -15.97 -15.07 2.59
C ILE A 190 -15.43 -15.72 3.86
N ALA A 191 -14.12 -15.57 4.14
CA ALA A 191 -13.48 -16.12 5.33
C ALA A 191 -13.82 -15.37 6.62
N ASN A 192 -14.24 -14.11 6.54
CA ASN A 192 -14.51 -13.24 7.67
C ASN A 192 -15.80 -12.44 7.44
N ARG A 193 -16.93 -13.12 7.49
CA ARG A 193 -18.26 -12.55 7.17
C ARG A 193 -18.66 -11.38 8.10
N ASP A 194 -18.17 -11.36 9.30
CA ASP A 194 -18.44 -10.38 10.38
C ASP A 194 -17.51 -9.16 10.35
N LYS A 195 -16.42 -9.22 9.59
CA LYS A 195 -15.47 -8.10 9.48
C LYS A 195 -15.73 -7.26 8.23
N ASP A 196 -15.46 -5.96 8.36
CA ASP A 196 -15.39 -5.09 7.20
C ASP A 196 -14.16 -5.45 6.35
N VAL A 197 -14.36 -5.45 5.04
CA VAL A 197 -13.29 -5.63 4.05
C VAL A 197 -13.28 -4.42 3.14
N VAL A 198 -12.15 -3.72 3.11
CA VAL A 198 -11.93 -2.55 2.27
C VAL A 198 -10.87 -2.88 1.22
N LEU A 199 -11.27 -2.82 -0.04
CA LEU A 199 -10.33 -2.97 -1.16
C LEU A 199 -9.87 -1.59 -1.62
N ILE A 200 -8.56 -1.37 -1.66
CA ILE A 200 -7.94 -0.19 -2.25
C ILE A 200 -7.33 -0.60 -3.60
N THR A 201 -7.85 -0.06 -4.68
CA THR A 201 -7.46 -0.42 -6.03
C THR A 201 -7.31 0.81 -6.92
N GLY A 202 -6.64 0.66 -8.05
CA GLY A 202 -6.58 1.67 -9.10
C GLY A 202 -7.43 1.26 -10.31
N ASP A 203 -7.71 2.24 -11.15
CA ASP A 203 -8.46 2.09 -12.40
C ASP A 203 -7.88 1.02 -13.35
N GLY A 204 -6.54 0.92 -13.42
CA GLY A 204 -5.88 -0.11 -14.22
C GLY A 204 -5.92 -1.50 -13.59
N GLY A 205 -5.66 -1.60 -12.28
CA GLY A 205 -5.66 -2.88 -11.56
C GLY A 205 -7.03 -3.53 -11.48
N PHE A 206 -8.06 -2.74 -11.18
CA PHE A 206 -9.43 -3.21 -11.08
C PHE A 206 -9.95 -3.84 -12.39
N GLN A 207 -9.54 -3.30 -13.54
CA GLN A 207 -9.92 -3.85 -14.84
C GLN A 207 -9.35 -5.24 -15.14
N MET A 208 -8.32 -5.69 -14.43
CA MET A 208 -7.68 -6.99 -14.69
C MET A 208 -8.57 -8.18 -14.32
N ASN A 209 -9.42 -8.05 -13.30
CA ASN A 209 -10.33 -9.09 -12.82
C ASN A 209 -11.74 -8.56 -12.53
N ILE A 210 -12.19 -7.62 -13.34
CA ILE A 210 -13.49 -6.93 -13.15
C ILE A 210 -14.67 -7.89 -13.22
N GLN A 211 -14.55 -8.99 -13.96
CA GLN A 211 -15.57 -10.05 -14.09
C GLN A 211 -15.89 -10.74 -12.75
N GLU A 212 -14.98 -10.68 -11.78
CA GLU A 212 -15.22 -11.22 -10.43
C GLU A 212 -16.29 -10.44 -9.66
N MET A 213 -16.78 -9.32 -10.21
CA MET A 213 -17.98 -8.66 -9.70
C MET A 213 -19.17 -9.61 -9.67
N ALA A 214 -19.30 -10.48 -10.68
CA ALA A 214 -20.34 -11.51 -10.71
C ALA A 214 -20.20 -12.49 -9.52
N THR A 215 -18.98 -12.90 -9.22
CA THR A 215 -18.68 -13.76 -8.06
C THR A 215 -19.05 -13.04 -6.76
N ALA A 216 -18.64 -11.80 -6.60
CA ALA A 216 -18.87 -11.01 -5.39
C ALA A 216 -20.37 -10.81 -5.11
N VAL A 217 -21.14 -10.44 -6.13
CA VAL A 217 -22.61 -10.27 -6.03
C VAL A 217 -23.29 -11.60 -5.74
N THR A 218 -22.95 -12.66 -6.48
CA THR A 218 -23.57 -13.99 -6.30
C THR A 218 -23.29 -14.57 -4.91
N GLN A 219 -22.11 -14.30 -4.36
CA GLN A 219 -21.73 -14.76 -3.01
C GLN A 219 -22.22 -13.85 -1.88
N GLY A 220 -22.88 -12.73 -2.20
CA GLY A 220 -23.33 -11.74 -1.22
C GLY A 220 -22.17 -11.27 -0.36
N THR A 221 -21.13 -10.73 -0.99
CA THR A 221 -19.93 -10.22 -0.28
C THR A 221 -19.92 -8.70 -0.26
N PRO A 222 -20.46 -8.06 0.78
CA PRO A 222 -20.38 -6.62 0.95
C PRO A 222 -18.92 -6.21 1.20
N ILE A 223 -18.31 -5.63 0.18
CA ILE A 223 -16.93 -5.12 0.19
C ILE A 223 -16.99 -3.65 -0.21
N THR A 224 -16.35 -2.79 0.57
CA THR A 224 -16.15 -1.40 0.17
C THR A 224 -14.94 -1.32 -0.75
N ILE A 225 -15.16 -1.01 -2.01
CA ILE A 225 -14.12 -0.92 -3.04
C ILE A 225 -13.77 0.55 -3.26
N CYS A 226 -12.64 0.99 -2.73
CA CYS A 226 -12.08 2.32 -2.95
C CYS A 226 -11.25 2.29 -4.25
N LEU A 227 -11.84 2.73 -5.35
CA LEU A 227 -11.20 2.79 -6.65
C LEU A 227 -10.63 4.19 -6.88
N LEU A 228 -9.30 4.30 -6.84
CA LEU A 228 -8.55 5.54 -7.05
C LEU A 228 -8.29 5.70 -8.56
N ASN A 229 -9.05 6.59 -9.21
CA ASN A 229 -8.98 6.80 -10.65
C ASN A 229 -8.19 8.07 -10.99
N ASN A 230 -7.02 7.88 -11.58
CA ASN A 230 -6.20 8.97 -12.14
C ASN A 230 -5.99 8.84 -13.67
N TYR A 231 -6.66 7.89 -14.30
CA TYR A 231 -6.57 7.57 -15.73
C TYR A 231 -5.20 7.05 -16.19
N TYR A 232 -4.37 6.54 -15.29
CA TYR A 232 -3.03 6.07 -15.63
C TYR A 232 -2.69 4.74 -14.96
N LEU A 233 -1.80 4.00 -15.60
CA LEU A 233 -0.94 3.04 -14.92
C LEU A 233 0.10 3.82 -14.11
N GLY A 234 -0.33 4.39 -12.99
CA GLY A 234 0.36 5.46 -12.30
C GLY A 234 1.76 5.07 -11.81
N MET A 235 1.95 3.84 -11.30
CA MET A 235 3.27 3.36 -10.87
C MET A 235 4.27 3.31 -12.04
N VAL A 236 3.85 2.80 -13.20
CA VAL A 236 4.71 2.74 -14.41
C VAL A 236 5.04 4.14 -14.87
N ARG A 237 4.05 5.05 -14.89
CA ARG A 237 4.26 6.46 -15.24
C ARG A 237 5.25 7.14 -14.30
N GLN A 238 5.16 6.91 -12.99
CA GLN A 238 6.10 7.44 -12.00
C GLN A 238 7.53 6.97 -12.27
N MET A 239 7.73 5.68 -12.59
CA MET A 239 9.04 5.16 -12.96
C MET A 239 9.57 5.80 -14.25
N GLN A 240 8.72 6.02 -15.25
CA GLN A 240 9.08 6.73 -16.47
C GLN A 240 9.48 8.19 -16.22
N GLU A 241 8.84 8.83 -15.25
CA GLU A 241 9.21 10.19 -14.83
C GLU A 241 10.57 10.24 -14.14
N LEU A 242 10.78 9.37 -13.16
CA LEU A 242 11.97 9.38 -12.30
C LEU A 242 13.23 8.89 -13.01
N PHE A 243 13.12 7.81 -13.82
CA PHE A 243 14.28 7.10 -14.32
C PHE A 243 14.45 7.18 -15.86
N TYR A 244 13.40 7.61 -16.59
CA TYR A 244 13.43 7.59 -18.07
C TYR A 244 13.20 8.98 -18.67
N GLY A 245 13.54 10.05 -17.96
CA GLY A 245 13.51 11.43 -18.47
C GLY A 245 12.13 11.87 -18.95
N LYS A 246 11.06 11.43 -18.28
CA LYS A 246 9.65 11.74 -18.61
C LYS A 246 9.21 11.23 -19.99
N ARG A 247 9.82 10.14 -20.45
CA ARG A 247 9.42 9.48 -21.71
C ARG A 247 8.22 8.57 -21.45
N TYR A 248 7.04 9.17 -21.37
CA TYR A 248 5.79 8.45 -21.09
C TYR A 248 5.35 7.59 -22.28
N SER A 249 5.11 6.32 -22.05
CA SER A 249 4.67 5.37 -23.06
C SER A 249 3.70 4.35 -22.47
N ALA A 250 2.59 4.13 -23.17
CA ALA A 250 1.59 3.09 -22.87
C ALA A 250 0.99 3.13 -21.44
N THR A 251 1.02 4.27 -20.74
CA THR A 251 0.51 4.40 -19.36
C THR A 251 -0.81 5.15 -19.25
N CYS A 252 -1.20 5.90 -20.28
CA CYS A 252 -2.48 6.63 -20.29
C CYS A 252 -3.62 5.69 -20.69
N LEU A 253 -4.58 5.49 -19.80
CA LEU A 253 -5.76 4.63 -20.02
C LEU A 253 -6.84 5.31 -20.92
N ARG A 254 -6.65 6.59 -21.22
CA ARG A 254 -7.51 7.37 -22.15
C ARG A 254 -6.94 7.49 -23.56
N LYS A 255 -5.79 6.87 -23.83
CA LYS A 255 -5.13 6.96 -25.15
C LYS A 255 -5.98 6.37 -26.25
N ARG A 256 -6.03 7.05 -27.42
CA ARG A 256 -6.77 6.67 -28.63
C ARG A 256 -5.87 6.68 -29.87
N PRO A 257 -6.27 5.98 -30.95
CA PRO A 257 -5.74 6.27 -32.27
C PRO A 257 -5.86 7.77 -32.58
N GLY A 258 -4.78 8.38 -33.02
CA GLY A 258 -4.74 9.84 -33.29
C GLY A 258 -4.23 10.71 -32.12
N CYS A 259 -3.99 10.16 -30.95
CA CYS A 259 -3.27 10.89 -29.91
C CYS A 259 -1.82 11.21 -30.39
N PRO A 260 -1.31 12.43 -30.14
CA PRO A 260 0.07 12.77 -30.44
C PRO A 260 1.06 11.81 -29.77
N ASN A 261 2.16 11.49 -30.47
CA ASN A 261 3.19 10.59 -29.91
C ASN A 261 3.94 11.21 -28.72
N ASP A 262 3.95 12.55 -28.63
CA ASP A 262 4.55 13.35 -27.57
C ASP A 262 3.55 13.77 -26.50
N CYS A 263 2.35 13.20 -26.50
CA CYS A 263 1.31 13.50 -25.52
C CYS A 263 1.79 13.23 -24.08
N LYS A 264 1.82 14.28 -23.27
CA LYS A 264 2.29 14.24 -21.88
C LYS A 264 1.20 13.84 -20.88
N GLY A 265 -0.05 13.79 -21.31
CA GLY A 265 -1.17 13.41 -20.47
C GLY A 265 -2.53 13.84 -21.01
N PRO A 266 -3.64 13.37 -20.41
CA PRO A 266 -4.97 13.82 -20.77
C PRO A 266 -5.13 15.32 -20.52
N ASN A 267 -5.97 15.92 -21.36
CA ASN A 267 -6.45 17.29 -21.22
C ASN A 267 -7.93 17.33 -21.62
N ASP A 268 -8.55 18.49 -21.55
CA ASP A 268 -9.99 18.67 -21.80
C ASP A 268 -10.43 18.26 -23.22
N ALA A 269 -9.49 18.26 -24.19
CA ALA A 269 -9.77 17.79 -25.55
C ALA A 269 -9.73 16.24 -25.69
N CYS A 270 -9.27 15.52 -24.69
CA CYS A 270 -9.24 14.07 -24.73
C CYS A 270 -10.64 13.48 -24.58
N PRO A 271 -11.00 12.44 -25.35
CA PRO A 271 -12.25 11.72 -25.12
C PRO A 271 -12.33 11.24 -23.66
N LYS A 272 -13.48 11.44 -23.04
CA LYS A 272 -13.77 10.89 -21.70
C LYS A 272 -14.02 9.37 -21.80
N TYR A 273 -13.01 8.64 -22.20
CA TYR A 273 -13.12 7.19 -22.25
C TYR A 273 -12.20 6.57 -21.19
N THR A 274 -12.81 6.15 -20.17
CA THR A 274 -12.47 5.07 -19.26
C THR A 274 -13.76 4.32 -19.05
N PRO A 275 -13.74 3.05 -18.62
CA PRO A 275 -14.97 2.42 -18.16
C PRO A 275 -15.65 3.33 -17.14
N ASP A 276 -16.95 3.49 -17.26
CA ASP A 276 -17.76 4.09 -16.21
C ASP A 276 -17.92 3.06 -15.11
N PHE A 277 -17.07 3.14 -14.08
CA PHE A 277 -17.01 2.11 -13.04
C PHE A 277 -18.27 2.08 -12.17
N VAL A 278 -18.97 3.20 -12.05
CA VAL A 278 -20.27 3.26 -11.36
C VAL A 278 -21.31 2.44 -12.12
N LYS A 279 -21.53 2.76 -13.41
CA LYS A 279 -22.47 1.99 -14.25
C LYS A 279 -22.07 0.53 -14.40
N LEU A 280 -20.78 0.26 -14.38
CA LEU A 280 -20.28 -1.10 -14.43
C LEU A 280 -20.69 -1.87 -13.18
N ALA A 281 -20.50 -1.32 -11.99
CA ALA A 281 -20.95 -1.92 -10.74
C ALA A 281 -22.46 -2.20 -10.78
N GLU A 282 -23.25 -1.20 -11.16
CA GLU A 282 -24.70 -1.30 -11.28
C GLU A 282 -25.13 -2.39 -12.28
N SER A 283 -24.41 -2.53 -13.40
CA SER A 283 -24.71 -3.56 -14.41
C SER A 283 -24.55 -5.01 -13.91
N TYR A 284 -23.74 -5.19 -12.87
CA TYR A 284 -23.56 -6.49 -12.18
C TYR A 284 -24.51 -6.67 -10.99
N GLY A 285 -25.31 -5.66 -10.64
CA GLY A 285 -26.16 -5.66 -9.44
C GLY A 285 -25.42 -5.28 -8.15
N ALA A 286 -24.27 -4.66 -8.28
CA ALA A 286 -23.52 -4.03 -7.18
C ALA A 286 -23.87 -2.53 -7.10
N TYR A 287 -23.33 -1.83 -6.12
CA TYR A 287 -23.55 -0.40 -5.92
C TYR A 287 -22.37 0.42 -6.43
N GLY A 288 -22.65 1.61 -6.95
CA GLY A 288 -21.62 2.50 -7.49
C GLY A 288 -21.83 3.94 -7.00
N ILE A 289 -20.73 4.57 -6.54
CA ILE A 289 -20.71 5.96 -6.10
C ILE A 289 -19.50 6.63 -6.74
N ARG A 290 -19.67 7.85 -7.29
CA ARG A 290 -18.54 8.67 -7.77
C ARG A 290 -18.32 9.85 -6.85
N VAL A 291 -17.07 10.07 -6.45
CA VAL A 291 -16.62 11.15 -5.59
C VAL A 291 -15.66 12.04 -6.37
N GLU A 292 -16.07 13.28 -6.60
CA GLU A 292 -15.31 14.29 -7.35
C GLU A 292 -14.87 15.47 -6.45
N SER A 293 -15.44 15.56 -5.23
CA SER A 293 -15.09 16.58 -4.23
C SER A 293 -14.68 15.94 -2.91
N VAL A 294 -13.77 16.59 -2.20
CA VAL A 294 -13.36 16.19 -0.84
C VAL A 294 -14.55 16.17 0.11
N ASP A 295 -15.49 17.10 -0.06
CA ASP A 295 -16.66 17.24 0.82
C ASP A 295 -17.64 16.05 0.71
N ASP A 296 -17.54 15.24 -0.35
CA ASP A 296 -18.43 14.10 -0.59
C ASP A 296 -17.86 12.78 -0.05
N ILE A 297 -16.64 12.76 0.47
CA ILE A 297 -15.96 11.51 0.89
C ILE A 297 -16.73 10.83 2.02
N ASP A 298 -17.07 11.56 3.08
CA ASP A 298 -17.78 11.00 4.25
C ASP A 298 -19.15 10.46 3.87
N ALA A 299 -19.88 11.20 3.04
CA ALA A 299 -21.21 10.78 2.56
C ALA A 299 -21.10 9.48 1.73
N ALA A 300 -20.07 9.32 0.92
CA ALA A 300 -19.85 8.13 0.12
C ALA A 300 -19.55 6.89 1.01
N PHE A 301 -18.72 7.03 2.04
CA PHE A 301 -18.46 5.94 2.98
C PHE A 301 -19.70 5.60 3.82
N ALA A 302 -20.43 6.62 4.30
CA ALA A 302 -21.67 6.41 5.04
C ALA A 302 -22.74 5.68 4.19
N GLU A 303 -22.80 5.97 2.88
CA GLU A 303 -23.69 5.26 1.97
C GLU A 303 -23.23 3.81 1.74
N ALA A 304 -21.93 3.60 1.49
CA ALA A 304 -21.38 2.26 1.27
C ALA A 304 -21.63 1.30 2.44
N LYS A 305 -21.57 1.80 3.67
CA LYS A 305 -21.85 1.01 4.89
C LYS A 305 -23.30 0.51 5.00
N LYS A 306 -24.24 1.12 4.29
CA LYS A 306 -25.64 0.66 4.29
C LYS A 306 -25.84 -0.60 3.44
N HIS A 307 -24.97 -0.83 2.48
CA HIS A 307 -25.07 -1.95 1.55
C HIS A 307 -24.43 -3.21 2.16
N GLN A 308 -25.29 -4.19 2.56
CA GLN A 308 -24.84 -5.39 3.27
C GLN A 308 -25.04 -6.68 2.45
N ASP A 309 -25.43 -6.57 1.19
CA ASP A 309 -25.78 -7.67 0.31
C ASP A 309 -24.87 -7.81 -0.92
N ALA A 310 -24.22 -6.72 -1.33
CA ALA A 310 -23.35 -6.70 -2.51
C ALA A 310 -22.19 -5.68 -2.32
N PRO A 311 -21.13 -5.73 -3.17
CA PRO A 311 -20.06 -4.76 -3.13
C PRO A 311 -20.53 -3.33 -3.46
N THR A 312 -19.84 -2.35 -2.89
CA THR A 312 -19.99 -0.94 -3.28
C THR A 312 -18.67 -0.44 -3.87
N VAL A 313 -18.71 0.00 -5.12
CA VAL A 313 -17.58 0.67 -5.77
C VAL A 313 -17.70 2.17 -5.52
N ILE A 314 -16.74 2.73 -4.79
CA ILE A 314 -16.57 4.17 -4.63
C ILE A 314 -15.42 4.60 -5.55
N GLU A 315 -15.75 5.26 -6.66
CA GLU A 315 -14.77 5.78 -7.61
C GLU A 315 -14.33 7.19 -7.17
N PHE A 316 -13.14 7.30 -6.63
CA PHE A 316 -12.52 8.58 -6.27
C PHE A 316 -11.75 9.15 -7.46
N MET A 317 -12.13 10.35 -7.90
CA MET A 317 -11.44 11.06 -8.96
C MET A 317 -10.25 11.80 -8.36
N ILE A 318 -9.10 11.17 -8.34
CA ILE A 318 -7.90 11.71 -7.69
C ILE A 318 -7.08 12.58 -8.65
N ALA A 319 -6.27 13.48 -8.08
CA ALA A 319 -5.32 14.29 -8.84
C ALA A 319 -4.31 13.39 -9.59
N THR A 320 -3.84 13.88 -10.75
CA THR A 320 -2.97 13.12 -11.67
C THR A 320 -1.48 13.35 -11.44
N ASP A 321 -1.10 14.29 -10.56
CA ASP A 321 0.28 14.75 -10.29
C ASP A 321 0.66 14.66 -8.82
#